data_1517be13db11b33571f401ee458ffaaa
#
_entry.id   1517be13db11b33571f401ee458ffaaa
#
_cell.length_a   1.000
_cell.length_b   1.000
_cell.length_c   1.000
_cell.angle_alpha   90.00
_cell.angle_beta   90.00
_cell.angle_gamma   90.00
#
_symmetry.space_group_name_H-M   'P 1'
#
loop_
_entity.id
_entity.type
_entity.pdbx_description
1 polymer ?
#
loop_
_entity_poly.entity_id
_entity_poly.type
_entity_poly.pdbx_seq_one_letter_code
_entity_poly.pdbx_strand_id
1 'polypeptide(L)'
;MTHIRTTTALAALAVAVALVLGACGGGDGDDSSGAASASGGAEAAGTVSVMNVDGVGDVLVDSDGAALYAADEEVGGDVLCTNACAAIWIPLTVPAGDGDPIADGDLEDDLGVAERPDGPDQVTFDGRRLYRFADDPGPGEVTGDGFSDTFDGTLFTWHVATPAGVSGGSTSTDDGFDY
;
A
#
# COMPACT_ATOMS: atom_id res chain seq x y z
N MET A 1 -19.71 51.53 -11.92
CA MET A 1 -20.48 51.55 -13.19
C MET A 1 -19.65 50.88 -14.23
N THR A 2 -20.01 49.72 -14.67
CA THR A 2 -20.04 49.20 -16.05
C THR A 2 -20.15 47.66 -15.95
N HIS A 3 -21.35 47.21 -16.17
CA HIS A 3 -21.70 45.80 -16.32
C HIS A 3 -21.27 45.33 -17.71
N ILE A 4 -20.58 44.23 -17.84
CA ILE A 4 -20.50 43.49 -19.09
C ILE A 4 -21.09 42.09 -18.84
N ARG A 5 -22.27 41.91 -19.38
CA ARG A 5 -22.93 40.61 -19.57
C ARG A 5 -22.43 40.03 -20.91
N THR A 6 -21.97 38.79 -20.88
CA THR A 6 -21.80 38.05 -22.14
C THR A 6 -22.52 36.72 -22.03
N THR A 7 -23.42 36.55 -22.91
CA THR A 7 -24.40 35.47 -23.12
C THR A 7 -23.82 34.29 -23.89
N THR A 8 -24.16 33.09 -23.41
CA THR A 8 -24.68 31.91 -24.16
C THR A 8 -23.97 31.42 -25.42
N ALA A 9 -23.61 30.15 -25.43
CA ALA A 9 -23.85 29.24 -26.58
C ALA A 9 -23.93 27.79 -26.07
N LEU A 10 -25.13 27.21 -26.10
CA LEU A 10 -25.39 25.77 -26.07
C LEU A 10 -25.00 25.17 -27.41
N ALA A 11 -24.18 24.15 -27.42
CA ALA A 11 -24.01 23.25 -28.57
C ALA A 11 -24.37 21.83 -28.12
N ALA A 12 -25.55 21.37 -28.49
CA ALA A 12 -26.00 19.99 -28.35
C ALA A 12 -25.36 19.16 -29.47
N LEU A 13 -24.59 18.14 -29.14
CA LEU A 13 -24.14 17.13 -30.10
C LEU A 13 -24.81 15.80 -29.73
N ALA A 14 -25.76 15.40 -30.56
CA ALA A 14 -26.37 14.08 -30.54
C ALA A 14 -25.43 13.08 -31.24
N VAL A 15 -25.01 12.01 -30.52
CA VAL A 15 -24.30 10.89 -31.13
C VAL A 15 -25.20 9.65 -31.09
N ALA A 16 -25.44 9.14 -32.27
CA ALA A 16 -26.26 7.97 -32.58
C ALA A 16 -25.62 6.67 -32.05
N VAL A 17 -26.44 5.84 -31.40
CA VAL A 17 -26.12 4.47 -31.00
C VAL A 17 -26.31 3.56 -32.22
N ALA A 18 -25.23 2.89 -32.65
CA ALA A 18 -25.31 1.77 -33.61
C ALA A 18 -25.20 0.46 -32.81
N LEU A 19 -26.31 -0.27 -32.70
CA LEU A 19 -26.38 -1.65 -32.26
C LEU A 19 -25.87 -2.57 -33.37
N VAL A 20 -24.82 -3.32 -33.13
CA VAL A 20 -24.43 -4.47 -33.96
C VAL A 20 -24.70 -5.74 -33.15
N LEU A 21 -25.76 -6.45 -33.56
CA LEU A 21 -26.04 -7.82 -33.14
C LEU A 21 -25.21 -8.75 -34.06
N GLY A 22 -24.25 -9.44 -33.48
CA GLY A 22 -23.50 -10.51 -34.13
C GLY A 22 -23.76 -11.84 -33.43
N ALA A 23 -24.34 -12.78 -34.17
CA ALA A 23 -24.82 -14.08 -33.75
C ALA A 23 -23.72 -15.14 -33.70
N CYS A 24 -23.88 -16.08 -32.76
CA CYS A 24 -23.52 -17.50 -32.71
C CYS A 24 -22.48 -18.08 -33.69
N GLY A 25 -21.53 -18.82 -33.09
CA GLY A 25 -20.75 -19.87 -33.74
C GLY A 25 -20.08 -20.73 -32.67
N GLY A 26 -20.58 -21.96 -32.47
CA GLY A 26 -19.97 -22.94 -31.55
C GLY A 26 -18.69 -23.51 -32.14
N GLY A 27 -17.80 -23.95 -31.25
CA GLY A 27 -16.56 -24.66 -31.56
C GLY A 27 -15.93 -25.12 -30.28
N ASP A 28 -16.00 -26.42 -30.01
CA ASP A 28 -15.26 -27.13 -28.95
C ASP A 28 -13.75 -26.99 -29.19
N GLY A 29 -13.02 -26.63 -28.16
CA GLY A 29 -11.56 -26.56 -28.15
C GLY A 29 -11.07 -26.26 -26.75
N ASP A 30 -10.67 -27.31 -26.05
CA ASP A 30 -9.90 -27.26 -24.81
C ASP A 30 -8.60 -26.52 -25.06
N ASP A 31 -8.44 -25.32 -24.46
CA ASP A 31 -7.14 -24.73 -24.17
C ASP A 31 -7.25 -23.92 -22.89
N SER A 32 -6.74 -24.54 -21.83
CA SER A 32 -6.52 -23.91 -20.53
C SER A 32 -5.43 -22.83 -20.66
N SER A 33 -5.81 -21.66 -21.09
CA SER A 33 -5.00 -20.46 -20.90
C SER A 33 -5.66 -19.67 -19.77
N GLY A 34 -5.06 -19.71 -18.58
CA GLY A 34 -5.41 -18.88 -17.47
C GLY A 34 -5.33 -17.42 -17.87
N ALA A 35 -6.46 -16.84 -18.25
CA ALA A 35 -6.60 -15.41 -18.33
C ALA A 35 -6.66 -14.91 -16.88
N ALA A 36 -5.58 -14.28 -16.43
CA ALA A 36 -5.61 -13.43 -15.27
C ALA A 36 -6.70 -12.38 -15.50
N SER A 37 -7.82 -12.55 -14.86
CA SER A 37 -8.85 -11.51 -14.77
C SER A 37 -8.26 -10.37 -13.97
N ALA A 38 -7.79 -9.34 -14.66
CA ALA A 38 -7.58 -8.04 -14.05
C ALA A 38 -8.99 -7.51 -13.68
N SER A 39 -9.50 -7.89 -12.54
CA SER A 39 -10.59 -7.21 -11.86
C SER A 39 -10.02 -5.88 -11.38
N GLY A 40 -10.19 -4.82 -12.17
CA GLY A 40 -10.04 -3.46 -11.70
C GLY A 40 -11.18 -3.13 -10.74
N GLY A 41 -11.18 -3.74 -9.55
CA GLY A 41 -11.90 -3.26 -8.40
C GLY A 41 -11.14 -2.09 -7.83
N ALA A 42 -11.83 -1.05 -7.36
CA ALA A 42 -11.20 -0.05 -6.51
C ALA A 42 -10.66 -0.80 -5.28
N GLU A 43 -9.35 -1.01 -5.28
CA GLU A 43 -8.65 -1.65 -4.18
C GLU A 43 -8.86 -0.81 -2.93
N ALA A 44 -9.27 -1.45 -1.85
CA ALA A 44 -9.53 -0.75 -0.61
C ALA A 44 -8.22 -0.21 -0.02
N ALA A 45 -8.20 1.10 0.26
CA ALA A 45 -7.07 1.69 0.98
C ALA A 45 -6.86 0.94 2.30
N GLY A 46 -5.60 0.68 2.64
CA GLY A 46 -5.25 -0.09 3.84
C GLY A 46 -5.28 -1.61 3.68
N THR A 47 -5.42 -2.13 2.45
CA THR A 47 -5.28 -3.57 2.18
C THR A 47 -3.82 -3.99 2.26
N VAL A 48 -3.57 -5.10 2.96
CA VAL A 48 -2.24 -5.73 3.09
C VAL A 48 -2.34 -7.18 2.66
N SER A 49 -1.43 -7.62 1.82
CA SER A 49 -1.32 -9.01 1.36
C SER A 49 0.14 -9.48 1.36
N VAL A 50 0.34 -10.77 1.10
CA VAL A 50 1.68 -11.36 1.00
C VAL A 50 2.04 -11.57 -0.46
N MET A 51 3.26 -11.15 -0.83
CA MET A 51 3.84 -11.41 -2.15
C MET A 51 5.21 -12.07 -1.98
N ASN A 52 5.47 -13.12 -2.78
CA ASN A 52 6.80 -13.70 -2.84
C ASN A 52 7.65 -12.92 -3.85
N VAL A 53 8.76 -12.36 -3.38
CA VAL A 53 9.72 -11.57 -4.18
C VAL A 53 11.00 -12.35 -4.36
N ASP A 54 11.44 -12.52 -5.61
CA ASP A 54 12.67 -13.25 -5.95
C ASP A 54 13.88 -12.66 -5.23
N GLY A 55 14.58 -13.52 -4.50
CA GLY A 55 15.79 -13.16 -3.75
C GLY A 55 15.56 -12.48 -2.40
N VAL A 56 14.31 -12.12 -2.06
CA VAL A 56 13.92 -11.54 -0.76
C VAL A 56 13.09 -12.53 0.04
N GLY A 57 12.11 -13.17 -0.58
CA GLY A 57 11.15 -14.07 0.07
C GLY A 57 9.76 -13.46 0.16
N ASP A 58 8.97 -13.90 1.14
CA ASP A 58 7.62 -13.41 1.35
C ASP A 58 7.67 -12.04 2.05
N VAL A 59 7.09 -11.03 1.43
CA VAL A 59 7.00 -9.66 1.94
C VAL A 59 5.55 -9.21 2.00
N LEU A 60 5.26 -8.24 2.86
CA LEU A 60 3.97 -7.57 2.88
C LEU A 60 3.93 -6.53 1.76
N VAL A 61 2.81 -6.49 1.05
CA VAL A 61 2.55 -5.52 -0.01
C VAL A 61 1.17 -4.89 0.18
N ASP A 62 1.00 -3.70 -0.38
CA ASP A 62 -0.33 -3.07 -0.46
C ASP A 62 -1.16 -3.62 -1.62
N SER A 63 -2.34 -3.04 -1.83
CA SER A 63 -3.26 -3.40 -2.91
C SER A 63 -2.70 -3.22 -4.32
N ASP A 64 -1.72 -2.35 -4.50
CA ASP A 64 -1.05 -2.11 -5.78
C ASP A 64 0.16 -3.06 -5.97
N GLY A 65 0.46 -3.89 -4.97
CA GLY A 65 1.62 -4.77 -4.94
C GLY A 65 2.93 -4.06 -4.57
N ALA A 66 2.87 -2.84 -4.06
CA ALA A 66 4.04 -2.11 -3.57
C ALA A 66 4.50 -2.68 -2.23
N ALA A 67 5.80 -2.91 -2.08
CA ALA A 67 6.38 -3.44 -0.85
C ALA A 67 6.15 -2.49 0.34
N LEU A 68 5.94 -3.08 1.51
CA LEU A 68 5.72 -2.35 2.75
C LEU A 68 6.94 -2.42 3.66
N TYR A 69 7.22 -1.32 4.33
CA TYR A 69 8.39 -1.13 5.18
C TYR A 69 8.00 -0.55 6.53
N ALA A 70 8.88 -0.70 7.51
CA ALA A 70 8.78 0.01 8.79
C ALA A 70 10.16 0.53 9.23
N ALA A 71 10.14 1.63 9.97
CA ALA A 71 11.35 2.25 10.51
C ALA A 71 11.68 1.70 11.90
N ASP A 72 12.95 1.45 12.17
CA ASP A 72 13.39 0.99 13.50
C ASP A 72 13.13 2.04 14.59
N GLU A 73 13.21 3.30 14.24
CA GLU A 73 13.06 4.41 15.17
C GLU A 73 11.62 4.60 15.66
N GLU A 74 10.64 3.97 14.97
CA GLU A 74 9.21 4.04 15.31
C GLU A 74 8.70 2.79 16.06
N VAL A 75 9.58 1.93 16.56
CA VAL A 75 9.22 0.72 17.34
C VAL A 75 8.30 1.03 18.54
N GLY A 76 8.38 2.19 19.11
CA GLY A 76 7.55 2.61 20.26
C GLY A 76 6.13 3.07 19.90
N GLY A 77 5.79 3.12 18.60
CA GLY A 77 4.52 3.62 18.12
C GLY A 77 4.45 5.14 17.92
N ASP A 78 5.52 5.87 18.22
CA ASP A 78 5.61 7.29 17.93
C ASP A 78 5.63 7.55 16.42
N VAL A 79 5.05 8.67 15.97
CA VAL A 79 5.13 9.12 14.58
C VAL A 79 6.32 10.06 14.46
N LEU A 80 7.40 9.61 13.90
CA LEU A 80 8.60 10.40 13.64
C LEU A 80 8.72 10.78 12.16
N CYS A 81 8.29 9.89 11.25
CA CYS A 81 8.30 10.14 9.83
C CYS A 81 7.11 11.01 9.42
N THR A 82 7.35 12.31 9.27
CA THR A 82 6.38 13.33 8.86
C THR A 82 6.99 14.25 7.79
N ASN A 83 6.19 15.11 7.17
CA ASN A 83 6.64 16.13 6.22
C ASN A 83 7.51 15.57 5.07
N ALA A 84 8.80 15.94 5.03
CA ALA A 84 9.73 15.51 3.98
C ALA A 84 9.98 14.00 4.01
N CYS A 85 9.99 13.37 5.19
CA CYS A 85 10.07 11.93 5.35
C CYS A 85 8.85 11.26 4.71
N ALA A 86 7.63 11.69 5.06
CA ALA A 86 6.38 11.13 4.54
C ALA A 86 6.17 11.34 3.02
N ALA A 87 6.97 12.19 2.39
CA ALA A 87 6.98 12.34 0.93
C ALA A 87 7.79 11.25 0.23
N ILE A 88 8.76 10.65 0.91
CA ILE A 88 9.61 9.55 0.41
C ILE A 88 9.11 8.20 0.93
N TRP A 89 8.83 8.14 2.22
CA TRP A 89 8.24 6.99 2.91
C TRP A 89 6.76 7.25 3.14
N ILE A 90 5.95 6.86 2.16
CA ILE A 90 4.53 7.21 2.09
C ILE A 90 3.76 6.32 3.06
N PRO A 91 3.09 6.87 4.09
CA PRO A 91 2.31 6.07 5.03
C PRO A 91 1.21 5.27 4.33
N LEU A 92 1.06 4.00 4.66
CA LEU A 92 -0.12 3.23 4.28
C LEU A 92 -1.26 3.63 5.23
N THR A 93 -2.33 4.23 4.71
CA THR A 93 -3.41 4.79 5.52
C THR A 93 -4.75 4.13 5.22
N VAL A 94 -5.65 4.16 6.20
CA VAL A 94 -7.07 3.86 6.02
C VAL A 94 -7.87 5.16 5.90
N PRO A 95 -8.97 5.20 5.14
CA PRO A 95 -9.84 6.36 5.10
C PRO A 95 -10.40 6.66 6.48
N ALA A 96 -10.50 7.94 6.84
CA ALA A 96 -11.03 8.36 8.13
C ALA A 96 -12.45 7.83 8.34
N GLY A 97 -12.65 7.02 9.38
CA GLY A 97 -13.95 6.48 9.77
C GLY A 97 -14.38 5.19 9.07
N ASP A 98 -13.57 4.63 8.19
CA ASP A 98 -13.93 3.46 7.37
C ASP A 98 -13.39 2.11 7.90
N GLY A 99 -13.01 2.06 9.17
CA GLY A 99 -12.82 0.77 9.80
C GLY A 99 -11.38 0.23 9.82
N ASP A 100 -11.29 -1.08 9.99
CA ASP A 100 -10.04 -1.79 10.13
C ASP A 100 -9.37 -2.03 8.76
N PRO A 101 -8.04 -2.17 8.72
CA PRO A 101 -7.35 -2.55 7.51
C PRO A 101 -7.80 -3.94 7.06
N ILE A 102 -7.72 -4.19 5.76
CA ILE A 102 -8.07 -5.47 5.17
C ILE A 102 -6.80 -6.29 4.98
N ALA A 103 -6.82 -7.54 5.41
CA ALA A 103 -5.73 -8.47 5.21
C ALA A 103 -6.18 -9.72 4.47
N ASP A 104 -5.23 -10.36 3.81
CA ASP A 104 -5.42 -11.71 3.30
C ASP A 104 -4.93 -12.74 4.32
N GLY A 105 -5.81 -13.67 4.71
CA GLY A 105 -5.47 -14.84 5.50
C GLY A 105 -5.09 -14.53 6.96
N ASP A 106 -3.96 -15.11 7.40
CA ASP A 106 -3.56 -15.14 8.82
C ASP A 106 -2.96 -13.79 9.32
N LEU A 107 -2.94 -12.75 8.48
CA LEU A 107 -2.38 -11.44 8.85
C LEU A 107 -3.34 -10.56 9.67
N GLU A 108 -4.64 -10.87 9.71
CA GLU A 108 -5.66 -10.01 10.33
C GLU A 108 -5.39 -9.74 11.82
N ASP A 109 -4.88 -10.73 12.54
CA ASP A 109 -4.64 -10.62 13.98
C ASP A 109 -3.46 -9.68 14.31
N ASP A 110 -2.53 -9.47 13.37
CA ASP A 110 -1.33 -8.64 13.54
C ASP A 110 -1.50 -7.22 12.93
N LEU A 111 -2.57 -7.02 12.14
CA LEU A 111 -2.89 -5.70 11.59
C LEU A 111 -3.64 -4.84 12.59
N GLY A 112 -3.34 -3.57 12.58
CA GLY A 112 -3.99 -2.56 13.38
C GLY A 112 -3.95 -1.19 12.72
N VAL A 113 -4.48 -0.21 13.45
CA VAL A 113 -4.54 1.20 13.02
C VAL A 113 -3.99 2.08 14.13
N ALA A 114 -3.18 3.05 13.79
CA ALA A 114 -2.64 4.03 14.71
C ALA A 114 -2.86 5.46 14.18
N GLU A 115 -3.33 6.35 15.06
CA GLU A 115 -3.54 7.75 14.73
C GLU A 115 -2.26 8.44 14.23
N ARG A 116 -2.42 9.35 13.25
CA ARG A 116 -1.37 10.25 12.80
C ARG A 116 -1.73 11.70 13.10
N PRO A 117 -0.78 12.53 13.58
CA PRO A 117 -1.05 13.94 13.83
C PRO A 117 -1.15 14.78 12.54
N ASP A 118 -0.68 14.24 11.41
CA ASP A 118 -0.52 14.93 10.14
C ASP A 118 -1.38 14.37 9.00
N GLY A 119 -2.28 13.43 9.27
CA GLY A 119 -3.12 12.84 8.24
C GLY A 119 -4.10 11.79 8.73
N PRO A 120 -4.64 10.97 7.81
CA PRO A 120 -5.47 9.84 8.15
C PRO A 120 -4.72 8.80 8.98
N ASP A 121 -5.48 7.95 9.66
CA ASP A 121 -4.93 6.87 10.48
C ASP A 121 -4.10 5.90 9.64
N GLN A 122 -3.00 5.44 10.21
CA GLN A 122 -2.02 4.62 9.52
C GLN A 122 -2.16 3.15 9.89
N VAL A 123 -2.06 2.28 8.90
CA VAL A 123 -2.00 0.83 9.09
C VAL A 123 -0.71 0.47 9.82
N THR A 124 -0.85 -0.45 10.77
CA THR A 124 0.27 -1.07 11.49
C THR A 124 0.26 -2.58 11.31
N PHE A 125 1.41 -3.19 11.35
CA PHE A 125 1.58 -4.63 11.42
C PHE A 125 2.48 -4.97 12.62
N ASP A 126 2.02 -5.83 13.51
CA ASP A 126 2.69 -6.13 14.79
C ASP A 126 3.06 -4.83 15.56
N GLY A 127 2.15 -3.86 15.52
CA GLY A 127 2.32 -2.54 16.13
C GLY A 127 3.32 -1.60 15.43
N ARG A 128 3.94 -2.04 14.33
CA ARG A 128 4.88 -1.24 13.52
C ARG A 128 4.13 -0.52 12.41
N ARG A 129 4.38 0.78 12.24
CA ARG A 129 3.76 1.61 11.18
C ARG A 129 4.25 1.17 9.82
N LEU A 130 3.33 1.02 8.85
CA LEU A 130 3.65 0.58 7.51
C LEU A 130 3.75 1.76 6.53
N TYR A 131 4.77 1.69 5.68
CA TYR A 131 5.10 2.69 4.68
C TYR A 131 5.42 2.04 3.34
N ARG A 132 5.18 2.76 2.25
CA ARG A 132 5.70 2.45 0.91
C ARG A 132 6.95 3.29 0.66
N PHE A 133 7.87 2.78 -0.12
CA PHE A 133 9.03 3.55 -0.58
C PHE A 133 8.72 4.18 -1.95
N ALA A 134 8.82 5.51 -2.06
CA ALA A 134 8.49 6.24 -3.28
C ALA A 134 9.40 5.90 -4.47
N ASP A 135 10.63 5.45 -4.17
CA ASP A 135 11.63 5.12 -5.18
C ASP A 135 11.64 3.63 -5.58
N ASP A 136 10.73 2.81 -5.04
CA ASP A 136 10.54 1.46 -5.55
C ASP A 136 10.01 1.52 -6.99
N PRO A 137 10.67 0.84 -7.96
CA PRO A 137 10.33 0.99 -9.39
C PRO A 137 8.95 0.47 -9.76
N GLY A 138 8.35 -0.41 -8.95
CA GLY A 138 7.05 -1.00 -9.22
C GLY A 138 6.69 -2.15 -8.29
N PRO A 139 5.57 -2.83 -8.55
CA PRO A 139 5.12 -3.96 -7.74
C PRO A 139 6.17 -5.07 -7.64
N GLY A 140 6.35 -5.61 -6.43
CA GLY A 140 7.31 -6.68 -6.16
C GLY A 140 8.78 -6.25 -6.18
N GLU A 141 9.06 -4.95 -6.29
CA GLU A 141 10.41 -4.42 -6.12
C GLU A 141 10.63 -4.03 -4.65
N VAL A 142 11.81 -4.35 -4.12
CA VAL A 142 12.19 -4.11 -2.72
C VAL A 142 13.55 -3.45 -2.70
N THR A 143 13.59 -2.13 -2.83
CA THR A 143 14.85 -1.37 -2.86
C THR A 143 15.11 -0.60 -1.59
N GLY A 144 14.11 -0.50 -0.71
CA GLY A 144 14.18 0.23 0.57
C GLY A 144 14.68 -0.60 1.76
N ASP A 145 14.88 -1.91 1.60
CA ASP A 145 15.33 -2.75 2.72
C ASP A 145 16.77 -2.44 3.13
N GLY A 146 17.00 -2.17 4.42
CA GLY A 146 18.29 -1.73 4.94
C GLY A 146 18.65 -0.29 4.55
N PHE A 147 17.75 0.46 3.92
CA PHE A 147 17.99 1.85 3.57
C PHE A 147 18.07 2.72 4.84
N SER A 148 18.96 3.72 4.83
CA SER A 148 19.07 4.68 5.92
C SER A 148 19.14 6.09 5.37
N ASP A 149 18.32 6.97 5.96
CA ASP A 149 18.26 8.39 5.60
C ASP A 149 18.03 9.27 6.84
N THR A 150 18.17 10.58 6.66
CA THR A 150 18.03 11.51 7.79
C THR A 150 17.02 12.59 7.44
N PHE A 151 15.98 12.72 8.26
CA PHE A 151 14.98 13.78 8.17
C PHE A 151 14.90 14.52 9.50
N ASP A 152 14.93 15.86 9.44
CA ASP A 152 14.82 16.74 10.61
C ASP A 152 15.80 16.40 11.75
N GLY A 153 16.96 15.80 11.40
CA GLY A 153 18.00 15.40 12.35
C GLY A 153 17.82 14.01 12.95
N THR A 154 16.77 13.30 12.61
CA THR A 154 16.55 11.89 12.96
C THR A 154 17.06 11.00 11.84
N LEU A 155 17.95 10.07 12.18
CA LEU A 155 18.37 8.99 11.28
C LEU A 155 17.30 7.90 11.35
N PHE A 156 16.85 7.46 10.20
CA PHE A 156 15.93 6.33 10.05
C PHE A 156 16.65 5.15 9.42
N THR A 157 16.30 3.95 9.86
CA THR A 157 16.70 2.70 9.24
C THR A 157 15.44 1.91 8.88
N TRP A 158 15.31 1.58 7.61
CA TRP A 158 14.09 0.99 7.05
C TRP A 158 14.26 -0.49 6.76
N HIS A 159 13.26 -1.27 7.09
CA HIS A 159 13.24 -2.70 6.83
C HIS A 159 11.93 -3.11 6.18
N VAL A 160 12.03 -4.02 5.21
CA VAL A 160 10.84 -4.59 4.59
C VAL A 160 10.04 -5.39 5.61
N ALA A 161 8.73 -5.21 5.58
CA ALA A 161 7.81 -5.97 6.42
C ALA A 161 7.56 -7.36 5.79
N THR A 162 7.62 -8.38 6.62
CA THR A 162 7.35 -9.78 6.22
C THR A 162 6.24 -10.37 7.09
N PRO A 163 5.61 -11.49 6.67
CA PRO A 163 4.63 -12.17 7.52
C PRO A 163 5.17 -12.63 8.88
N ALA A 164 6.49 -12.76 9.01
CA ALA A 164 7.16 -13.12 10.26
C ALA A 164 7.51 -11.90 11.15
N GLY A 165 7.11 -10.71 10.73
CA GLY A 165 7.44 -9.43 11.36
C GLY A 165 8.39 -8.58 10.53
N VAL A 166 8.80 -7.43 11.08
CA VAL A 166 9.76 -6.52 10.46
C VAL A 166 11.17 -6.89 10.89
N SER A 167 12.03 -7.27 9.94
CA SER A 167 13.44 -7.54 10.21
C SER A 167 14.15 -6.26 10.66
N GLY A 168 14.81 -6.25 11.84
CA GLY A 168 15.53 -5.08 12.36
C GLY A 168 15.26 -4.80 13.84
N GLY A 169 14.07 -5.08 14.34
CA GLY A 169 13.78 -5.00 15.78
C GLY A 169 14.24 -6.25 16.50
N SER A 170 15.53 -6.45 16.73
CA SER A 170 16.00 -7.46 17.68
C SER A 170 15.54 -7.07 19.07
N THR A 171 14.38 -7.54 19.50
CA THR A 171 14.17 -7.81 20.90
C THR A 171 15.08 -9.01 21.21
N SER A 172 16.29 -8.74 21.63
CA SER A 172 17.10 -9.74 22.32
C SER A 172 16.31 -10.16 23.55
N THR A 173 15.51 -11.20 23.41
CA THR A 173 15.12 -12.00 24.55
C THR A 173 16.44 -12.67 25.00
N ASP A 174 17.10 -12.02 25.92
CA ASP A 174 18.18 -12.62 26.68
C ASP A 174 17.54 -13.78 27.46
N ASP A 175 17.47 -14.93 26.81
CA ASP A 175 17.24 -16.20 27.50
C ASP A 175 18.54 -16.51 28.32
N GLY A 176 18.60 -15.87 29.50
CA GLY A 176 19.61 -16.18 30.50
C GLY A 176 19.58 -17.66 30.80
N PHE A 177 20.48 -18.40 30.20
CA PHE A 177 20.87 -19.71 30.71
C PHE A 177 21.74 -19.48 31.95
N ASP A 178 21.10 -19.51 33.12
CA ASP A 178 21.76 -19.73 34.38
C ASP A 178 22.30 -21.18 34.43
N TYR A 179 23.63 -21.31 34.58
CA TYR A 179 24.31 -22.53 34.99
C TYR A 179 24.45 -22.59 36.52
#